data_4c6c77f6b1521e03f5e0740976375ccf
#
_entry.id   4c6c77f6b1521e03f5e0740976375ccf
#
_cell.length_a   1.000
_cell.length_b   1.000
_cell.length_c   1.000
_cell.angle_alpha   90.00
_cell.angle_beta   90.00
_cell.angle_gamma   90.00
#
_symmetry.space_group_name_H-M   'P 1'
#
loop_
_entity.id
_entity.type
_entity.pdbx_description
1 polymer ?
#
loop_
_entity_poly.entity_id
_entity_poly.type
_entity_poly.pdbx_seq_one_letter_code
_entity_poly.pdbx_strand_id
1 'polypeptide(L)'
;GGHLMKVSKEAMKDMYLRMVHIREFESKAQSLFADGKIPGFVHLYLGEEAVATGVCACLRDDDYITSTHRGHGHIVAKGGDLKFMMAELFGKATGYCKGKGGSMHIADRDKGILGANGIVGAGHNIAVGAGLSASYRGTDQVCVCFFGDASTNQGTFHESLNMAAIW
;
A
#
# COMPACT_ATOMS: atom_id res chain seq x y z
N GLY A 1 14.52 -3.93 -29.54
CA GLY A 1 13.85 -2.67 -29.41
C GLY A 1 12.66 -2.82 -28.51
N GLY A 2 12.74 -2.32 -27.25
CA GLY A 2 11.63 -2.39 -26.33
C GLY A 2 10.46 -1.54 -26.83
N HIS A 3 9.30 -2.14 -27.00
CA HIS A 3 8.07 -1.42 -27.19
C HIS A 3 7.77 -0.68 -25.87
N LEU A 4 8.06 0.62 -25.81
CA LEU A 4 7.50 1.48 -24.79
C LEU A 4 5.98 1.44 -24.94
N MET A 5 5.29 0.83 -23.99
CA MET A 5 3.83 0.91 -23.92
C MET A 5 3.43 2.38 -23.85
N LYS A 6 2.68 2.86 -24.85
CA LYS A 6 2.13 4.21 -24.82
C LYS A 6 1.01 4.25 -23.78
N VAL A 7 1.27 4.95 -22.68
CA VAL A 7 0.23 5.23 -21.68
C VAL A 7 -0.81 6.17 -22.31
N SER A 8 -2.10 5.84 -22.19
CA SER A 8 -3.17 6.70 -22.72
C SER A 8 -3.26 8.04 -21.95
N LYS A 9 -3.84 9.06 -22.58
CA LYS A 9 -4.06 10.34 -21.90
C LYS A 9 -4.97 10.21 -20.68
N GLU A 10 -5.95 9.33 -20.76
CA GLU A 10 -6.88 9.03 -19.67
C GLU A 10 -6.14 8.40 -18.50
N ALA A 11 -5.30 7.40 -18.75
CA ALA A 11 -4.49 6.76 -17.71
C ALA A 11 -3.50 7.76 -17.07
N MET A 12 -2.90 8.66 -17.86
CA MET A 12 -2.03 9.71 -17.32
C MET A 12 -2.80 10.67 -16.40
N LYS A 13 -4.04 11.05 -16.77
CA LYS A 13 -4.89 11.92 -15.95
C LYS A 13 -5.30 11.21 -14.65
N ASP A 14 -5.66 9.93 -14.72
CA ASP A 14 -6.02 9.14 -13.54
C ASP A 14 -4.83 9.01 -12.59
N MET A 15 -3.64 8.68 -13.09
CA MET A 15 -2.42 8.63 -12.28
C MET A 15 -2.11 10.00 -11.64
N TYR A 16 -2.22 11.09 -12.39
CA TYR A 16 -2.01 12.42 -11.84
C TYR A 16 -3.02 12.75 -10.73
N LEU A 17 -4.30 12.45 -10.95
CA LEU A 17 -5.35 12.65 -9.94
C LEU A 17 -5.06 11.84 -8.66
N ARG A 18 -4.63 10.58 -8.79
CA ARG A 18 -4.24 9.76 -7.64
C ARG A 18 -3.07 10.36 -6.88
N MET A 19 -2.05 10.86 -7.58
CA MET A 19 -0.91 11.55 -6.94
C MET A 19 -1.37 12.80 -6.17
N VAL A 20 -2.29 13.58 -6.74
CA VAL A 20 -2.88 14.75 -6.06
C VAL A 20 -3.66 14.30 -4.82
N HIS A 21 -4.50 13.27 -4.93
CA HIS A 21 -5.24 12.74 -3.77
C HIS A 21 -4.31 12.29 -2.65
N ILE A 22 -3.21 11.60 -2.97
CA ILE A 22 -2.20 11.21 -1.99
C ILE A 22 -1.61 12.44 -1.32
N ARG A 23 -1.15 13.41 -2.10
CA ARG A 23 -0.53 14.64 -1.61
C ARG A 23 -1.46 15.42 -0.67
N GLU A 24 -2.71 15.63 -1.08
CA GLU A 24 -3.69 16.37 -0.30
C GLU A 24 -4.08 15.63 0.97
N PHE A 25 -4.28 14.31 0.89
CA PHE A 25 -4.55 13.48 2.06
C PHE A 25 -3.42 13.57 3.09
N GLU A 26 -2.18 13.40 2.65
CA GLU A 26 -1.00 13.43 3.52
C GLU A 26 -0.76 14.81 4.13
N SER A 27 -0.91 15.87 3.34
CA SER A 27 -0.79 17.25 3.83
C SER A 27 -1.86 17.55 4.88
N LYS A 28 -3.08 17.05 4.69
CA LYS A 28 -4.16 17.18 5.67
C LYS A 28 -3.88 16.35 6.93
N ALA A 29 -3.42 15.13 6.77
CA ALA A 29 -3.06 14.26 7.90
C ALA A 29 -1.92 14.90 8.73
N GLN A 30 -0.91 15.47 8.07
CA GLN A 30 0.18 16.19 8.72
C GLN A 30 -0.33 17.36 9.58
N SER A 31 -1.19 18.22 9.00
CA SER A 31 -1.76 19.36 9.72
C SER A 31 -2.60 18.91 10.93
N LEU A 32 -3.46 17.91 10.74
CA LEU A 32 -4.32 17.41 11.81
C LEU A 32 -3.51 16.73 12.94
N PHE A 33 -2.41 16.07 12.59
CA PHE A 33 -1.50 15.50 13.56
C PHE A 33 -0.77 16.60 14.37
N ALA A 34 -0.26 17.64 13.67
CA ALA A 34 0.37 18.79 14.31
C ALA A 34 -0.58 19.53 15.27
N ASP A 35 -1.87 19.59 14.92
CA ASP A 35 -2.93 20.14 15.77
C ASP A 35 -3.33 19.22 16.95
N GLY A 36 -2.70 18.05 17.10
CA GLY A 36 -3.02 17.08 18.16
C GLY A 36 -4.37 16.37 17.99
N LYS A 37 -4.97 16.40 16.79
CA LYS A 37 -6.31 15.83 16.52
C LYS A 37 -6.24 14.35 16.14
N ILE A 38 -5.10 13.88 15.67
CA ILE A 38 -4.85 12.47 15.33
C ILE A 38 -4.02 11.85 16.45
N PRO A 39 -4.50 10.80 17.14
CA PRO A 39 -3.76 10.12 18.20
C PRO A 39 -2.65 9.22 17.64
N GLY A 40 -1.68 8.88 18.48
CA GLY A 40 -0.62 7.95 18.16
C GLY A 40 0.47 8.56 17.27
N PHE A 41 0.94 7.80 16.28
CA PHE A 41 1.98 8.21 15.34
C PHE A 41 1.46 8.20 13.92
N VAL A 42 1.90 9.17 13.12
CA VAL A 42 1.58 9.27 11.69
C VAL A 42 2.88 9.20 10.89
N HIS A 43 2.92 8.32 9.90
CA HIS A 43 4.04 8.18 8.98
C HIS A 43 3.56 8.54 7.58
N LEU A 44 3.99 9.71 7.12
CA LEU A 44 3.52 10.30 5.87
C LEU A 44 4.20 9.66 4.64
N TYR A 45 3.49 9.66 3.54
CA TYR A 45 3.94 9.20 2.22
C TYR A 45 4.31 10.37 1.29
N LEU A 46 4.51 11.57 1.83
CA LEU A 46 4.86 12.77 1.04
C LEU A 46 6.16 12.58 0.27
N GLY A 47 6.12 12.86 -1.03
CA GLY A 47 7.26 12.75 -1.93
C GLY A 47 7.36 11.42 -2.68
N GLU A 48 6.58 10.41 -2.33
CA GLU A 48 6.62 9.08 -2.92
C GLU A 48 5.39 8.76 -3.82
N GLU A 49 4.55 9.76 -4.12
CA GLU A 49 3.25 9.59 -4.77
C GLU A 49 3.34 8.83 -6.10
N ALA A 50 4.41 9.08 -6.86
CA ALA A 50 4.61 8.47 -8.16
C ALA A 50 4.89 6.97 -8.10
N VAL A 51 5.58 6.51 -7.04
CA VAL A 51 5.91 5.08 -6.86
C VAL A 51 4.63 4.27 -6.67
N ALA A 52 3.81 4.64 -5.68
CA ALA A 52 2.55 3.97 -5.43
C ALA A 52 1.62 3.99 -6.65
N THR A 53 1.47 5.16 -7.26
CA THR A 53 0.57 5.36 -8.38
C THR A 53 1.00 4.59 -9.62
N GLY A 54 2.28 4.65 -9.98
CA GLY A 54 2.81 3.96 -11.16
C GLY A 54 2.70 2.45 -11.06
N VAL A 55 3.01 1.89 -9.91
CA VAL A 55 2.87 0.44 -9.67
C VAL A 55 1.41 0.01 -9.67
N CYS A 56 0.55 0.69 -8.90
CA CYS A 56 -0.86 0.31 -8.81
C CYS A 56 -1.63 0.52 -10.11
N ALA A 57 -1.19 1.44 -10.99
CA ALA A 57 -1.78 1.60 -12.33
C ALA A 57 -1.59 0.37 -13.24
N CYS A 58 -0.66 -0.52 -12.91
CA CYS A 58 -0.40 -1.76 -13.63
C CYS A 58 -1.12 -2.98 -13.02
N LEU A 59 -1.78 -2.81 -11.87
CA LEU A 59 -2.45 -3.90 -11.16
C LEU A 59 -3.94 -3.97 -11.51
N ARG A 60 -4.47 -5.17 -11.46
CA ARG A 60 -5.91 -5.42 -11.52
C ARG A 60 -6.55 -5.21 -10.13
N ASP A 61 -7.86 -5.11 -10.11
CA ASP A 61 -8.61 -4.96 -8.85
C ASP A 61 -8.42 -6.17 -7.91
N ASP A 62 -8.27 -7.38 -8.48
CA ASP A 62 -8.11 -8.63 -7.75
C ASP A 62 -6.65 -8.98 -7.39
N ASP A 63 -5.67 -8.21 -7.87
CA ASP A 63 -4.28 -8.34 -7.45
C ASP A 63 -4.07 -7.81 -6.02
N TYR A 64 -3.07 -8.35 -5.35
CA TYR A 64 -2.78 -8.01 -3.96
C TYR A 64 -1.60 -7.04 -3.82
N ILE A 65 -1.64 -6.26 -2.75
CA ILE A 65 -0.48 -5.49 -2.28
C ILE A 65 -0.23 -5.76 -0.81
N THR A 66 1.05 -5.76 -0.41
CA THR A 66 1.48 -5.54 0.97
C THR A 66 2.19 -4.20 1.07
N SER A 67 2.10 -3.55 2.21
CA SER A 67 2.57 -2.19 2.39
C SER A 67 3.41 -2.04 3.65
N THR A 68 3.96 -0.86 3.87
CA THR A 68 4.86 -0.52 4.96
C THR A 68 4.16 0.36 6.01
N HIS A 69 4.91 0.80 7.02
CA HIS A 69 4.48 1.81 7.98
C HIS A 69 4.16 3.18 7.35
N ARG A 70 4.64 3.46 6.13
CA ARG A 70 4.29 4.60 5.29
C ARG A 70 3.33 4.18 4.18
N GLY A 71 2.18 3.60 4.56
CA GLY A 71 1.32 2.88 3.65
C GLY A 71 0.23 3.70 2.98
N HIS A 72 -0.03 4.95 3.40
CA HIS A 72 -1.19 5.71 2.95
C HIS A 72 -1.24 5.85 1.41
N GLY A 73 -0.12 6.21 0.79
CA GLY A 73 -0.06 6.35 -0.67
C GLY A 73 -0.37 5.06 -1.41
N HIS A 74 0.13 3.92 -0.93
CA HIS A 74 -0.16 2.60 -1.52
C HIS A 74 -1.65 2.28 -1.46
N ILE A 75 -2.29 2.59 -0.32
CA ILE A 75 -3.71 2.34 -0.11
C ILE A 75 -4.57 3.21 -1.03
N VAL A 76 -4.26 4.51 -1.11
CA VAL A 76 -4.96 5.43 -2.03
C VAL A 76 -4.78 4.98 -3.48
N ALA A 77 -3.55 4.66 -3.88
CA ALA A 77 -3.24 4.22 -5.25
C ALA A 77 -3.95 2.91 -5.63
N LYS A 78 -4.15 1.99 -4.68
CA LYS A 78 -4.90 0.73 -4.89
C LYS A 78 -6.43 0.93 -4.82
N GLY A 79 -6.91 2.15 -4.63
CA GLY A 79 -8.34 2.50 -4.63
C GLY A 79 -8.99 2.52 -3.25
N GLY A 80 -8.22 2.70 -2.20
CA GLY A 80 -8.73 2.90 -0.85
C GLY A 80 -9.51 4.22 -0.72
N ASP A 81 -10.56 4.20 0.09
CA ASP A 81 -11.41 5.37 0.34
C ASP A 81 -10.79 6.29 1.39
N LEU A 82 -10.57 7.55 1.02
CA LEU A 82 -9.95 8.58 1.87
C LEU A 82 -10.74 8.84 3.16
N LYS A 83 -12.07 8.69 3.13
CA LYS A 83 -12.92 8.91 4.32
C LYS A 83 -12.67 7.82 5.36
N PHE A 84 -12.64 6.55 4.92
CA PHE A 84 -12.36 5.43 5.83
C PHE A 84 -10.92 5.45 6.34
N MET A 85 -9.97 5.88 5.50
CA MET A 85 -8.58 6.11 5.92
C MET A 85 -8.51 7.20 7.00
N MET A 86 -9.11 8.36 6.76
CA MET A 86 -9.10 9.45 7.72
C MET A 86 -9.82 9.06 9.02
N ALA A 87 -10.95 8.35 8.92
CA ALA A 87 -11.66 7.83 10.09
C ALA A 87 -10.77 6.88 10.92
N GLU A 88 -9.94 6.03 10.24
CA GLU A 88 -8.99 5.17 10.92
C GLU A 88 -7.93 5.96 11.69
N LEU A 89 -7.35 7.00 11.06
CA LEU A 89 -6.38 7.88 11.71
C LEU A 89 -6.96 8.58 12.96
N PHE A 90 -8.25 8.91 12.93
CA PHE A 90 -8.97 9.49 14.08
C PHE A 90 -9.41 8.45 15.12
N GLY A 91 -9.09 7.18 14.95
CA GLY A 91 -9.50 6.10 15.86
C GLY A 91 -11.02 5.84 15.87
N LYS A 92 -11.71 6.12 14.75
CA LYS A 92 -13.16 5.96 14.65
C LYS A 92 -13.56 4.54 14.23
N ALA A 93 -14.67 4.05 14.75
CA ALA A 93 -15.22 2.73 14.41
C ALA A 93 -15.58 2.59 12.91
N THR A 94 -15.74 3.70 12.19
CA THR A 94 -15.99 3.75 10.75
C THR A 94 -14.71 3.66 9.91
N GLY A 95 -13.52 3.62 10.54
CA GLY A 95 -12.26 3.41 9.85
C GLY A 95 -12.10 1.96 9.35
N TYR A 96 -11.17 1.74 8.43
CA TYR A 96 -10.89 0.44 7.80
C TYR A 96 -10.66 -0.69 8.81
N CYS A 97 -9.93 -0.42 9.89
CA CYS A 97 -9.66 -1.36 10.97
C CYS A 97 -10.43 -1.01 12.26
N LYS A 98 -11.58 -0.35 12.11
CA LYS A 98 -12.46 0.09 13.22
C LYS A 98 -11.76 1.01 14.21
N GLY A 99 -10.79 1.79 13.72
CA GLY A 99 -10.00 2.73 14.53
C GLY A 99 -8.94 2.09 15.42
N LYS A 100 -8.63 0.80 15.22
CA LYS A 100 -7.66 0.05 16.04
C LYS A 100 -6.26 0.01 15.44
N GLY A 101 -6.15 0.14 14.12
CA GLY A 101 -4.89 0.03 13.40
C GLY A 101 -4.10 1.34 13.33
N GLY A 102 -4.80 2.46 13.19
CA GLY A 102 -4.20 3.77 12.99
C GLY A 102 -3.42 3.87 11.67
N SER A 103 -2.46 4.79 11.60
CA SER A 103 -1.69 5.12 10.40
C SER A 103 -0.98 3.91 9.76
N MET A 104 -0.41 3.02 10.58
CA MET A 104 0.53 1.99 10.11
C MET A 104 -0.10 0.62 9.81
N HIS A 105 -1.41 0.44 10.00
CA HIS A 105 -2.03 -0.89 9.94
C HIS A 105 -3.35 -0.91 9.16
N ILE A 106 -3.50 -0.01 8.18
CA ILE A 106 -4.70 0.00 7.33
C ILE A 106 -4.67 -1.22 6.42
N ALA A 107 -5.78 -1.95 6.37
CA ALA A 107 -6.00 -3.09 5.50
C ALA A 107 -7.40 -3.01 4.89
N ASP A 108 -7.53 -3.46 3.64
CA ASP A 108 -8.80 -3.58 2.92
C ASP A 108 -8.74 -4.81 2.02
N ARG A 109 -9.31 -5.90 2.50
CA ARG A 109 -9.29 -7.18 1.79
C ARG A 109 -10.04 -7.11 0.46
N ASP A 110 -11.14 -6.34 0.40
CA ASP A 110 -11.98 -6.25 -0.79
C ASP A 110 -11.27 -5.49 -1.93
N LYS A 111 -10.27 -4.68 -1.58
CA LYS A 111 -9.39 -3.97 -2.52
C LYS A 111 -8.06 -4.67 -2.76
N GLY A 112 -7.86 -5.89 -2.23
CA GLY A 112 -6.59 -6.59 -2.33
C GLY A 112 -5.47 -5.97 -1.49
N ILE A 113 -5.78 -5.11 -0.51
CA ILE A 113 -4.80 -4.49 0.38
C ILE A 113 -4.63 -5.39 1.60
N LEU A 114 -3.59 -6.22 1.61
CA LEU A 114 -3.34 -7.20 2.67
C LEU A 114 -2.83 -6.55 3.96
N GLY A 115 -2.45 -5.30 3.90
CA GLY A 115 -2.19 -4.46 5.04
C GLY A 115 -0.91 -3.64 4.95
N ALA A 116 -0.98 -2.45 5.57
CA ALA A 116 0.17 -1.72 6.04
C ALA A 116 0.73 -2.44 7.28
N ASN A 117 2.04 -2.33 7.51
CA ASN A 117 2.69 -3.04 8.61
C ASN A 117 3.80 -2.18 9.24
N GLY A 118 3.73 -2.04 10.57
CA GLY A 118 4.76 -1.35 11.35
C GLY A 118 6.07 -2.11 11.48
N ILE A 119 6.07 -3.42 11.19
CA ILE A 119 7.27 -4.26 11.27
C ILE A 119 7.99 -4.20 9.92
N VAL A 120 9.20 -3.63 9.92
CA VAL A 120 10.02 -3.52 8.71
C VAL A 120 10.39 -4.91 8.18
N GLY A 121 10.10 -5.17 6.89
CA GLY A 121 10.37 -6.47 6.25
C GLY A 121 9.25 -7.51 6.36
N ALA A 122 8.24 -7.33 7.22
CA ALA A 122 7.16 -8.31 7.37
C ALA A 122 6.30 -8.50 6.10
N GLY A 123 6.21 -7.46 5.28
CA GLY A 123 5.44 -7.50 4.02
C GLY A 123 5.92 -8.57 3.04
N HIS A 124 7.21 -8.89 3.05
CA HIS A 124 7.79 -9.89 2.15
C HIS A 124 7.17 -11.27 2.36
N ASN A 125 7.12 -11.74 3.61
CA ASN A 125 6.57 -13.05 3.94
C ASN A 125 5.08 -13.15 3.63
N ILE A 126 4.32 -12.06 3.89
CA ILE A 126 2.90 -11.98 3.58
C ILE A 126 2.70 -12.06 2.05
N ALA A 127 3.51 -11.35 1.28
CA ALA A 127 3.43 -11.37 -0.18
C ALA A 127 3.74 -12.76 -0.77
N VAL A 128 4.74 -13.46 -0.23
CA VAL A 128 5.05 -14.84 -0.63
C VAL A 128 3.85 -15.77 -0.36
N GLY A 129 3.23 -15.64 0.81
CA GLY A 129 2.03 -16.41 1.14
C GLY A 129 0.86 -16.14 0.20
N ALA A 130 0.65 -14.87 -0.19
CA ALA A 130 -0.37 -14.50 -1.17
C ALA A 130 -0.06 -15.06 -2.56
N GLY A 131 1.20 -14.97 -3.01
CA GLY A 131 1.65 -15.55 -4.28
C GLY A 131 1.50 -17.07 -4.31
N LEU A 132 1.87 -17.76 -3.22
CA LEU A 132 1.66 -19.19 -3.06
C LEU A 132 0.16 -19.55 -3.14
N SER A 133 -0.70 -18.76 -2.48
CA SER A 133 -2.15 -18.97 -2.55
C SER A 133 -2.67 -18.86 -3.98
N ALA A 134 -2.22 -17.87 -4.75
CA ALA A 134 -2.60 -17.71 -6.15
C ALA A 134 -2.13 -18.91 -6.99
N SER A 135 -0.87 -19.32 -6.85
CA SER A 135 -0.30 -20.49 -7.52
C SER A 135 -1.07 -21.77 -7.19
N TYR A 136 -1.32 -22.03 -5.90
CA TYR A 136 -2.05 -23.22 -5.45
C TYR A 136 -3.50 -23.28 -5.95
N ARG A 137 -4.15 -22.13 -6.05
CA ARG A 137 -5.53 -22.00 -6.56
C ARG A 137 -5.60 -21.98 -8.09
N GLY A 138 -4.47 -21.93 -8.79
CA GLY A 138 -4.41 -21.83 -10.25
C GLY A 138 -4.95 -20.50 -10.78
N THR A 139 -4.83 -19.41 -10.03
CA THR A 139 -5.19 -18.05 -10.47
C THR A 139 -3.94 -17.32 -10.99
N ASP A 140 -4.17 -16.30 -11.81
CA ASP A 140 -3.11 -15.45 -12.39
C ASP A 140 -2.91 -14.14 -11.63
N GLN A 141 -3.42 -14.06 -10.40
CA GLN A 141 -3.24 -12.92 -9.49
C GLN A 141 -1.76 -12.77 -9.12
N VAL A 142 -1.33 -11.52 -8.99
CA VAL A 142 -0.01 -11.18 -8.45
C VAL A 142 -0.14 -10.51 -7.09
N CYS A 143 0.94 -10.58 -6.31
CA CYS A 143 1.06 -9.82 -5.08
C CYS A 143 2.30 -8.93 -5.14
N VAL A 144 2.09 -7.62 -5.11
CA VAL A 144 3.19 -6.65 -5.06
C VAL A 144 3.53 -6.32 -3.62
N CYS A 145 4.80 -6.50 -3.26
CA CYS A 145 5.32 -6.11 -1.97
C CYS A 145 6.01 -4.75 -2.06
N PHE A 146 5.43 -3.73 -1.44
CA PHE A 146 6.13 -2.46 -1.24
C PHE A 146 7.04 -2.54 -0.03
N PHE A 147 8.26 -2.04 -0.16
CA PHE A 147 9.23 -2.05 0.93
C PHE A 147 10.24 -0.89 0.80
N GLY A 148 10.85 -0.50 1.92
CA GLY A 148 11.91 0.49 1.97
C GLY A 148 13.31 -0.15 1.93
N ASP A 149 14.32 0.67 1.74
CA ASP A 149 15.73 0.31 1.67
C ASP A 149 16.19 -0.52 2.87
N ALA A 150 15.83 -0.09 4.08
CA ALA A 150 16.25 -0.77 5.31
C ALA A 150 15.72 -2.20 5.44
N SER A 151 14.60 -2.54 4.79
CA SER A 151 14.02 -3.88 4.86
C SER A 151 14.88 -4.93 4.15
N THR A 152 15.74 -4.53 3.21
CA THR A 152 16.67 -5.43 2.52
C THR A 152 17.78 -5.98 3.43
N ASN A 153 17.99 -5.35 4.59
CA ASN A 153 18.93 -5.82 5.61
C ASN A 153 18.31 -6.83 6.57
N GLN A 154 17.00 -7.09 6.47
CA GLN A 154 16.33 -8.11 7.27
C GLN A 154 16.58 -9.49 6.66
N GLY A 155 16.80 -10.51 7.49
CA GLY A 155 16.91 -11.90 7.05
C GLY A 155 15.69 -12.34 6.25
N THR A 156 14.50 -11.88 6.66
CA THR A 156 13.22 -12.17 6.00
C THR A 156 13.16 -11.76 4.53
N PHE A 157 13.93 -10.76 4.10
CA PHE A 157 14.03 -10.40 2.68
C PHE A 157 14.60 -11.56 1.86
N HIS A 158 15.76 -12.07 2.26
CA HIS A 158 16.42 -13.18 1.58
C HIS A 158 15.65 -14.50 1.70
N GLU A 159 15.10 -14.76 2.88
CA GLU A 159 14.27 -15.93 3.15
C GLU A 159 13.03 -15.95 2.26
N SER A 160 12.33 -14.83 2.15
CA SER A 160 11.14 -14.69 1.30
C SER A 160 11.45 -14.88 -0.17
N LEU A 161 12.56 -14.32 -0.68
CA LEU A 161 12.98 -14.53 -2.07
C LEU A 161 13.29 -16.00 -2.35
N ASN A 162 13.96 -16.67 -1.41
CA ASN A 162 14.25 -18.09 -1.53
C ASN A 162 12.96 -18.93 -1.54
N MET A 163 12.02 -18.63 -0.62
CA MET A 163 10.72 -19.30 -0.56
C MET A 163 9.90 -19.09 -1.83
N ALA A 164 9.87 -17.86 -2.35
CA ALA A 164 9.17 -17.55 -3.61
C ALA A 164 9.76 -18.33 -4.81
N ALA A 165 11.09 -18.52 -4.84
CA ALA A 165 11.75 -19.25 -5.91
C ALA A 165 11.46 -20.77 -5.84
N ILE A 166 11.27 -21.32 -4.65
CA ILE A 166 11.03 -22.75 -4.44
C ILE A 166 9.55 -23.11 -4.63
N TRP A 167 8.65 -22.26 -4.20
CA TRP A 167 7.20 -22.47 -4.21
C TRP A 167 6.51 -21.93 -5.45
#